data_327f2eff9c65ebe9d37f994466fa0c5c
#
_entry.id   327f2eff9c65ebe9d37f994466fa0c5c
#
_cell.length_a   1.000
_cell.length_b   1.000
_cell.length_c   1.000
_cell.angle_alpha   90.00
_cell.angle_beta   90.00
_cell.angle_gamma   90.00
#
_symmetry.space_group_name_H-M   'P 1'
#
loop_
_entity.id
_entity.type
_entity.pdbx_description
1 polymer ?
#
loop_
_entity_poly.entity_id
_entity_poly.type
_entity_poly.pdbx_seq_one_letter_code
_entity_poly.pdbx_strand_id
1 'polypeptide(L)'
;MLLEHFQGKKFACDTGEYDAMYEGIVPSREHPFKASVPIMFGCNNFCTYCIVPYVRGRERSRDPEQILNEVKQLVADGYKEIMLLGQNVNSYGKDLEQPLTFAQLLRKVNAIPGEFVVRFMSSHPKDATPELLDTILECPKIGHHLHLPVQSGSDDVLRRMNRRYTVEKYMESVNYLRQRDPDFSLTTDLIVGFPDESEADFQGTLDLIRSVQYDNIYTFIYSKRRGTKAAEMEDHTTDAEKKNRMERLLALQRDIASEHNKRFIGRTLRVLVDGESKRKGRLVGKDSAFIIVEFSGDPSLIGTFQNVRITEARNWAVLGELVEEEQA
;
A
#
# COMPACT_ATOMS: atom_id res chain seq x y z
N MET A 1 28.38 12.15 15.07
CA MET A 1 27.57 11.03 15.56
C MET A 1 28.30 9.69 15.53
N LEU A 2 28.56 9.07 14.38
CA LEU A 2 29.33 7.80 14.34
C LEU A 2 30.69 7.90 15.00
N LEU A 3 31.47 8.97 14.72
CA LEU A 3 32.74 9.24 15.35
C LEU A 3 32.64 9.44 16.88
N GLU A 4 31.58 10.07 17.37
CA GLU A 4 31.37 10.25 18.82
C GLU A 4 30.98 8.94 19.52
N HIS A 5 30.29 8.05 18.83
CA HIS A 5 30.02 6.70 19.33
C HIS A 5 31.32 5.88 19.47
N PHE A 6 32.19 5.94 18.45
CA PHE A 6 33.51 5.31 18.50
C PHE A 6 34.46 5.94 19.55
N GLN A 7 34.20 7.19 19.99
CA GLN A 7 34.91 7.87 21.08
C GLN A 7 34.32 7.57 22.48
N GLY A 8 33.41 6.61 22.60
CA GLY A 8 32.88 6.11 23.87
C GLY A 8 31.67 6.84 24.43
N LYS A 9 31.01 7.72 23.65
CA LYS A 9 29.68 8.25 24.02
C LYS A 9 28.60 7.15 23.84
N LYS A 10 27.92 6.83 24.93
CA LYS A 10 26.90 5.77 24.97
C LYS A 10 25.65 6.03 24.10
N PHE A 11 25.37 7.28 23.74
CA PHE A 11 24.24 7.67 22.88
C PHE A 11 24.67 8.81 21.96
N ALA A 12 24.53 8.62 20.67
CA ALA A 12 24.58 9.68 19.67
C ALA A 12 23.19 9.76 19.04
N CYS A 13 22.45 10.82 19.33
CA CYS A 13 21.15 11.10 18.76
C CYS A 13 21.23 12.44 18.04
N ASP A 14 20.98 12.41 16.74
CA ASP A 14 20.83 13.61 15.94
C ASP A 14 19.36 13.80 15.62
N THR A 15 18.77 14.87 16.15
CA THR A 15 17.38 15.27 15.95
C THR A 15 17.28 16.52 15.08
N GLY A 16 18.35 16.89 14.35
CA GLY A 16 18.36 18.02 13.44
C GLY A 16 17.38 17.84 12.27
N GLU A 17 16.84 18.95 11.78
CA GLU A 17 16.12 18.97 10.51
C GLU A 17 17.17 18.92 9.38
N TYR A 18 17.16 17.81 8.63
CA TYR A 18 18.01 17.67 7.45
C TYR A 18 17.19 17.96 6.21
N ASP A 19 17.49 19.07 5.54
CA ASP A 19 16.93 19.38 4.22
C ASP A 19 17.57 18.55 3.10
N ALA A 20 18.74 17.96 3.36
CA ALA A 20 19.44 17.15 2.37
C ALA A 20 18.69 15.84 2.12
N MET A 21 18.23 15.65 0.91
CA MET A 21 17.92 14.31 0.39
C MET A 21 19.24 13.56 0.29
N TYR A 22 19.24 12.29 0.73
CA TYR A 22 20.41 11.41 0.60
C TYR A 22 20.63 11.01 -0.85
N GLU A 23 21.04 11.98 -1.68
CA GLU A 23 21.39 11.77 -3.07
C GLU A 23 22.78 11.13 -3.16
N GLY A 24 22.94 10.16 -4.04
CA GLY A 24 24.22 9.48 -4.25
C GLY A 24 24.53 8.32 -3.31
N ILE A 25 23.68 7.99 -2.34
CA ILE A 25 23.83 6.77 -1.56
C ILE A 25 23.25 5.60 -2.35
N VAL A 26 24.10 4.64 -2.71
CA VAL A 26 23.66 3.37 -3.32
C VAL A 26 23.01 2.53 -2.22
N PRO A 27 21.69 2.25 -2.29
CA PRO A 27 21.01 1.43 -1.31
C PRO A 27 21.56 0.00 -1.31
N SER A 28 21.82 -0.58 -0.13
CA SER A 28 22.01 -2.02 -0.01
C SER A 28 20.68 -2.72 -0.31
N ARG A 29 20.69 -3.66 -1.26
CA ARG A 29 19.49 -4.39 -1.68
C ARG A 29 19.68 -5.86 -1.34
N GLU A 30 18.93 -6.34 -0.37
CA GLU A 30 19.02 -7.72 0.10
C GLU A 30 18.21 -8.69 -0.76
N HIS A 31 17.13 -8.19 -1.40
CA HIS A 31 16.24 -9.03 -2.18
C HIS A 31 16.71 -9.14 -3.64
N PRO A 32 16.83 -10.35 -4.21
CA PRO A 32 17.45 -10.54 -5.52
C PRO A 32 16.65 -10.02 -6.72
N PHE A 33 15.32 -9.88 -6.59
CA PHE A 33 14.44 -9.46 -7.70
C PHE A 33 13.35 -8.45 -7.30
N LYS A 34 13.38 -7.94 -6.06
CA LYS A 34 12.46 -6.88 -5.59
C LYS A 34 13.24 -5.72 -5.05
N ALA A 35 12.86 -4.51 -5.45
CA ALA A 35 13.50 -3.29 -5.00
C ALA A 35 12.49 -2.26 -4.53
N SER A 36 12.86 -1.52 -3.49
CA SER A 36 12.14 -0.33 -3.05
C SER A 36 12.87 0.91 -3.54
N VAL A 37 12.12 1.85 -4.13
CA VAL A 37 12.62 3.13 -4.64
C VAL A 37 11.87 4.25 -3.93
N PRO A 38 12.50 4.96 -2.97
CA PRO A 38 11.92 6.15 -2.41
C PRO A 38 11.75 7.21 -3.49
N ILE A 39 10.55 7.78 -3.60
CA ILE A 39 10.25 8.84 -4.58
C ILE A 39 10.03 10.19 -3.89
N MET A 40 9.69 10.18 -2.61
CA MET A 40 9.48 11.38 -1.80
C MET A 40 9.64 11.10 -0.32
N PHE A 41 9.82 12.16 0.47
CA PHE A 41 9.94 12.13 1.92
C PHE A 41 9.00 13.15 2.55
N GLY A 42 8.62 12.92 3.82
CA GLY A 42 7.77 13.82 4.58
C GLY A 42 6.31 13.75 4.21
N CYS A 43 5.46 14.52 4.91
CA CYS A 43 4.02 14.55 4.67
C CYS A 43 3.39 15.86 5.16
N ASN A 44 2.54 16.47 4.33
CA ASN A 44 1.84 17.72 4.62
C ASN A 44 0.42 17.52 5.14
N ASN A 45 -0.04 16.29 5.39
CA ASN A 45 -1.43 16.02 5.76
C ASN A 45 -1.76 16.36 7.22
N PHE A 46 -0.79 16.25 8.15
CA PHE A 46 -0.99 16.52 9.58
C PHE A 46 -2.22 15.84 10.17
N CYS A 47 -2.47 14.57 9.80
CA CYS A 47 -3.50 13.77 10.45
C CYS A 47 -3.27 13.76 11.96
N THR A 48 -4.30 13.95 12.77
CA THR A 48 -4.18 14.20 14.22
C THR A 48 -3.51 13.07 15.00
N TYR A 49 -3.57 11.84 14.49
CA TYR A 49 -2.95 10.65 15.10
C TYR A 49 -1.52 10.38 14.61
N CYS A 50 -1.02 11.12 13.61
CA CYS A 50 0.21 10.77 12.89
C CYS A 50 1.38 11.65 13.32
N ILE A 51 2.50 11.01 13.67
CA ILE A 51 3.73 11.69 14.07
C ILE A 51 4.64 12.05 12.87
N VAL A 52 4.37 11.47 11.69
CA VAL A 52 5.24 11.58 10.51
C VAL A 52 5.64 13.00 10.14
N PRO A 53 4.71 14.00 10.04
CA PRO A 53 5.10 15.37 9.70
C PRO A 53 6.11 15.99 10.67
N TYR A 54 6.11 15.57 11.93
CA TYR A 54 6.95 16.10 12.98
C TYR A 54 8.34 15.45 13.03
N VAL A 55 8.48 14.22 12.50
CA VAL A 55 9.75 13.47 12.54
C VAL A 55 10.42 13.31 11.18
N ARG A 56 9.65 13.49 10.08
CA ARG A 56 10.18 13.42 8.69
C ARG A 56 10.07 14.74 7.93
N GLY A 57 9.49 15.76 8.55
CA GLY A 57 9.32 17.09 7.96
C GLY A 57 8.25 17.17 6.86
N ARG A 58 8.31 18.24 6.08
CA ARG A 58 7.43 18.52 4.96
C ARG A 58 7.68 17.60 3.78
N GLU A 59 6.70 17.50 2.88
CA GLU A 59 6.83 16.77 1.62
C GLU A 59 8.00 17.33 0.80
N ARG A 60 8.83 16.41 0.30
CA ARG A 60 9.97 16.68 -0.59
C ARG A 60 10.03 15.57 -1.60
N SER A 61 9.79 15.90 -2.86
CA SER A 61 9.84 14.97 -3.99
C SER A 61 11.27 14.83 -4.50
N ARG A 62 11.67 13.62 -4.84
CA ARG A 62 12.94 13.38 -5.53
C ARG A 62 12.81 13.80 -6.99
N ASP A 63 13.93 14.14 -7.60
CA ASP A 63 14.02 14.46 -9.02
C ASP A 63 13.53 13.28 -9.87
N PRO A 64 12.62 13.51 -10.83
CA PRO A 64 12.02 12.43 -11.63
C PRO A 64 13.05 11.72 -12.52
N GLU A 65 14.07 12.40 -13.03
CA GLU A 65 15.07 11.74 -13.88
C GLU A 65 15.96 10.81 -13.06
N GLN A 66 16.28 11.16 -11.83
CA GLN A 66 17.01 10.27 -10.92
C GLN A 66 16.19 9.01 -10.59
N ILE A 67 14.86 9.15 -10.31
CA ILE A 67 13.98 8.01 -10.09
C ILE A 67 13.94 7.11 -11.33
N LEU A 68 13.76 7.70 -12.53
CA LEU A 68 13.69 6.95 -13.78
C LEU A 68 15.00 6.20 -14.08
N ASN A 69 16.16 6.84 -13.83
CA ASN A 69 17.45 6.21 -14.03
C ASN A 69 17.69 5.06 -13.04
N GLU A 70 17.30 5.23 -11.77
CA GLU A 70 17.34 4.17 -10.77
C GLU A 70 16.47 2.98 -11.17
N VAL A 71 15.23 3.21 -11.62
CA VAL A 71 14.34 2.13 -12.07
C VAL A 71 14.89 1.45 -13.34
N LYS A 72 15.42 2.21 -14.32
CA LYS A 72 16.05 1.62 -15.52
C LYS A 72 17.20 0.69 -15.15
N GLN A 73 18.06 1.13 -14.22
CA GLN A 73 19.19 0.31 -13.75
C GLN A 73 18.70 -0.97 -13.07
N LEU A 74 17.71 -0.86 -12.17
CA LEU A 74 17.13 -2.02 -11.50
C LEU A 74 16.55 -3.04 -12.48
N VAL A 75 15.83 -2.57 -13.49
CA VAL A 75 15.25 -3.45 -14.51
C VAL A 75 16.37 -4.11 -15.35
N ALA A 76 17.44 -3.37 -15.69
CA ALA A 76 18.61 -3.92 -16.37
C ALA A 76 19.35 -4.96 -15.54
N ASP A 77 19.38 -4.78 -14.20
CA ASP A 77 19.96 -5.72 -13.23
C ASP A 77 19.04 -6.94 -12.95
N GLY A 78 17.88 -7.03 -13.63
CA GLY A 78 16.98 -8.19 -13.56
C GLY A 78 15.91 -8.10 -12.48
N TYR A 79 15.72 -6.95 -11.81
CA TYR A 79 14.64 -6.79 -10.83
C TYR A 79 13.27 -6.87 -11.50
N LYS A 80 12.35 -7.61 -10.87
CA LYS A 80 11.00 -7.92 -11.37
C LYS A 80 9.87 -7.17 -10.65
N GLU A 81 10.10 -6.69 -9.44
CA GLU A 81 9.14 -5.87 -8.69
C GLU A 81 9.81 -4.59 -8.19
N ILE A 82 9.22 -3.45 -8.52
CA ILE A 82 9.67 -2.13 -8.07
C ILE A 82 8.58 -1.52 -7.19
N MET A 83 8.88 -1.33 -5.90
CA MET A 83 7.99 -0.67 -4.96
C MET A 83 8.35 0.80 -4.82
N LEU A 84 7.50 1.70 -5.31
CA LEU A 84 7.66 3.15 -5.11
C LEU A 84 7.22 3.53 -3.70
N LEU A 85 8.10 4.19 -2.94
CA LEU A 85 7.90 4.51 -1.53
C LEU A 85 7.81 6.02 -1.28
N GLY A 86 6.95 6.37 -0.35
CA GLY A 86 6.78 7.71 0.21
C GLY A 86 5.81 7.68 1.37
N GLN A 87 5.56 8.81 2.01
CA GLN A 87 4.57 8.93 3.08
C GLN A 87 3.18 9.34 2.55
N ASN A 88 3.12 9.89 1.34
CA ASN A 88 1.91 10.19 0.57
C ASN A 88 2.27 10.22 -0.91
N VAL A 89 2.46 9.05 -1.52
CA VAL A 89 3.02 8.95 -2.89
C VAL A 89 2.20 9.69 -3.95
N ASN A 90 0.88 9.77 -3.79
CA ASN A 90 0.03 10.44 -4.76
C ASN A 90 0.04 11.99 -4.64
N SER A 91 0.78 12.56 -3.67
CA SER A 91 1.12 14.00 -3.68
C SER A 91 2.47 14.31 -4.35
N TYR A 92 3.20 13.30 -4.84
CA TYR A 92 4.48 13.48 -5.50
C TYR A 92 4.45 14.59 -6.56
N GLY A 93 5.52 15.37 -6.57
CA GLY A 93 5.83 16.37 -7.59
C GLY A 93 5.18 17.72 -7.41
N LYS A 94 4.36 17.93 -6.36
CA LYS A 94 3.71 19.22 -6.07
C LYS A 94 4.71 20.32 -5.67
N ASP A 95 5.86 19.91 -5.15
CA ASP A 95 6.95 20.77 -4.67
C ASP A 95 8.12 20.91 -5.65
N LEU A 96 8.05 20.27 -6.81
CA LEU A 96 9.06 20.39 -7.85
C LEU A 96 8.95 21.74 -8.58
N GLU A 97 10.07 22.31 -8.98
CA GLU A 97 10.11 23.55 -9.80
C GLU A 97 9.35 23.39 -11.11
N GLN A 98 9.45 22.24 -11.73
CA GLN A 98 8.62 21.83 -12.87
C GLN A 98 7.64 20.75 -12.39
N PRO A 99 6.38 21.12 -12.12
CA PRO A 99 5.38 20.19 -11.58
C PRO A 99 5.22 18.96 -12.46
N LEU A 100 5.31 17.78 -11.85
CA LEU A 100 5.08 16.48 -12.46
C LEU A 100 4.19 15.66 -11.55
N THR A 101 2.99 15.28 -12.00
CA THR A 101 2.08 14.48 -11.16
C THR A 101 2.61 13.07 -10.94
N PHE A 102 2.16 12.41 -9.86
CA PHE A 102 2.48 11.00 -9.64
C PHE A 102 2.00 10.11 -10.79
N ALA A 103 0.85 10.44 -11.38
CA ALA A 103 0.32 9.74 -12.56
C ALA A 103 1.30 9.85 -13.76
N GLN A 104 1.84 11.03 -14.01
CA GLN A 104 2.82 11.26 -15.07
C GLN A 104 4.13 10.51 -14.79
N LEU A 105 4.59 10.46 -13.52
CA LEU A 105 5.75 9.65 -13.15
C LEU A 105 5.49 8.16 -13.44
N LEU A 106 4.33 7.64 -13.03
CA LEU A 106 3.95 6.25 -13.30
C LEU A 106 3.94 5.93 -14.79
N ARG A 107 3.41 6.81 -15.65
CA ARG A 107 3.43 6.62 -17.11
C ARG A 107 4.86 6.58 -17.67
N LYS A 108 5.76 7.45 -17.18
CA LYS A 108 7.19 7.42 -17.54
C LYS A 108 7.86 6.12 -17.10
N VAL A 109 7.59 5.63 -15.89
CA VAL A 109 8.12 4.35 -15.41
C VAL A 109 7.54 3.18 -16.20
N ASN A 110 6.25 3.19 -16.53
CA ASN A 110 5.61 2.17 -17.36
C ASN A 110 6.25 2.06 -18.76
N ALA A 111 6.75 3.17 -19.31
CA ALA A 111 7.41 3.21 -20.62
C ALA A 111 8.82 2.59 -20.62
N ILE A 112 9.44 2.33 -19.46
CA ILE A 112 10.76 1.69 -19.38
C ILE A 112 10.67 0.27 -19.95
N PRO A 113 11.52 -0.13 -20.93
CA PRO A 113 11.54 -1.48 -21.47
C PRO A 113 11.87 -2.54 -20.41
N GLY A 114 11.35 -3.74 -20.58
CA GLY A 114 11.60 -4.88 -19.69
C GLY A 114 10.33 -5.43 -19.05
N GLU A 115 10.47 -6.58 -18.41
CA GLU A 115 9.41 -7.32 -17.77
C GLU A 115 9.49 -7.13 -16.25
N PHE A 116 8.63 -6.27 -15.71
CA PHE A 116 8.56 -5.96 -14.27
C PHE A 116 7.17 -5.43 -13.88
N VAL A 117 6.87 -5.44 -12.60
CA VAL A 117 5.67 -4.82 -12.04
C VAL A 117 6.07 -3.66 -11.12
N VAL A 118 5.33 -2.56 -11.21
CA VAL A 118 5.47 -1.40 -10.32
C VAL A 118 4.34 -1.42 -9.32
N ARG A 119 4.68 -1.28 -8.04
CA ARG A 119 3.72 -1.18 -6.95
C ARG A 119 3.97 0.08 -6.14
N PHE A 120 2.96 0.52 -5.44
CA PHE A 120 3.08 1.60 -4.47
C PHE A 120 2.06 1.43 -3.36
N MET A 121 2.37 1.99 -2.22
CA MET A 121 1.52 2.05 -1.04
C MET A 121 1.48 3.50 -0.54
N SER A 122 0.85 3.75 0.62
CA SER A 122 0.86 5.06 1.27
C SER A 122 0.19 6.18 0.47
N SER A 123 -0.92 5.85 -0.18
CA SER A 123 -1.79 6.83 -0.86
C SER A 123 -2.66 7.60 0.14
N HIS A 124 -3.17 8.76 -0.27
CA HIS A 124 -4.16 9.52 0.50
C HIS A 124 -5.39 9.81 -0.36
N PRO A 125 -6.62 9.54 0.12
CA PRO A 125 -7.84 9.69 -0.69
C PRO A 125 -8.04 11.06 -1.32
N LYS A 126 -7.64 12.15 -0.65
CA LYS A 126 -7.75 13.51 -1.22
C LYS A 126 -6.93 13.73 -2.50
N ASP A 127 -5.89 12.91 -2.71
CA ASP A 127 -4.95 13.00 -3.83
C ASP A 127 -5.19 11.87 -4.87
N ALA A 128 -6.27 11.08 -4.72
CA ALA A 128 -6.70 10.08 -5.69
C ALA A 128 -7.45 10.76 -6.86
N THR A 129 -6.68 11.36 -7.77
CA THR A 129 -7.23 12.08 -8.92
C THR A 129 -7.69 11.13 -10.04
N PRO A 130 -8.66 11.52 -10.89
CA PRO A 130 -9.04 10.72 -12.06
C PRO A 130 -7.84 10.35 -12.95
N GLU A 131 -6.90 11.29 -13.17
CA GLU A 131 -5.67 11.04 -13.92
C GLU A 131 -4.87 9.87 -13.33
N LEU A 132 -4.74 9.81 -12.01
CA LEU A 132 -4.04 8.70 -11.33
C LEU A 132 -4.80 7.39 -11.49
N LEU A 133 -6.12 7.40 -11.28
CA LEU A 133 -6.96 6.22 -11.39
C LEU A 133 -6.93 5.65 -12.82
N ASP A 134 -7.03 6.50 -13.84
CA ASP A 134 -6.88 6.09 -15.25
C ASP A 134 -5.48 5.52 -15.51
N THR A 135 -4.44 6.14 -14.97
CA THR A 135 -3.07 5.65 -15.16
C THR A 135 -2.87 4.24 -14.60
N ILE A 136 -3.46 3.95 -13.43
CA ILE A 136 -3.39 2.61 -12.82
C ILE A 136 -4.14 1.58 -13.69
N LEU A 137 -5.26 1.96 -14.27
CA LEU A 137 -6.06 1.07 -15.11
C LEU A 137 -5.42 0.81 -16.49
N GLU A 138 -4.76 1.82 -17.06
CA GLU A 138 -4.27 1.79 -18.44
C GLU A 138 -2.83 1.27 -18.58
N CYS A 139 -2.01 1.38 -17.52
CA CYS A 139 -0.59 1.07 -17.57
C CYS A 139 -0.32 -0.39 -17.15
N PRO A 140 0.03 -1.30 -18.07
CA PRO A 140 0.09 -2.74 -17.80
C PRO A 140 1.20 -3.17 -16.83
N LYS A 141 2.23 -2.35 -16.62
CA LYS A 141 3.28 -2.62 -15.63
C LYS A 141 2.95 -2.09 -14.24
N ILE A 142 1.94 -1.23 -14.12
CA ILE A 142 1.47 -0.76 -12.81
C ILE A 142 0.58 -1.85 -12.21
N GLY A 143 0.84 -2.20 -10.94
CA GLY A 143 0.02 -3.17 -10.23
C GLY A 143 -1.46 -2.78 -10.25
N HIS A 144 -2.33 -3.71 -10.62
CA HIS A 144 -3.77 -3.49 -10.74
C HIS A 144 -4.47 -3.48 -9.37
N HIS A 145 -3.92 -2.67 -8.49
CA HIS A 145 -4.24 -2.57 -7.09
C HIS A 145 -4.05 -1.13 -6.59
N LEU A 146 -4.96 -0.65 -5.79
CA LEU A 146 -4.82 0.62 -5.08
C LEU A 146 -5.01 0.42 -3.58
N HIS A 147 -3.95 0.70 -2.81
CA HIS A 147 -4.08 0.87 -1.38
C HIS A 147 -4.52 2.30 -1.08
N LEU A 148 -5.76 2.45 -0.60
CA LEU A 148 -6.38 3.76 -0.35
C LEU A 148 -6.88 3.86 1.10
N PRO A 149 -6.03 4.28 2.06
CA PRO A 149 -6.35 4.32 3.47
C PRO A 149 -7.50 5.27 3.82
N VAL A 150 -8.69 4.76 4.08
CA VAL A 150 -9.84 5.58 4.48
C VAL A 150 -9.81 5.95 5.95
N GLN A 151 -9.29 5.09 6.80
CA GLN A 151 -9.12 5.20 8.25
C GLN A 151 -10.42 5.03 9.07
N SER A 152 -11.57 5.56 8.62
CA SER A 152 -12.88 5.42 9.26
C SER A 152 -14.00 5.58 8.23
N GLY A 153 -15.14 4.96 8.46
CA GLY A 153 -16.38 5.15 7.70
C GLY A 153 -17.31 6.21 8.29
N SER A 154 -16.84 7.05 9.23
CA SER A 154 -17.58 8.16 9.82
C SER A 154 -16.96 9.49 9.45
N ASP A 155 -17.74 10.39 8.89
CA ASP A 155 -17.29 11.75 8.55
C ASP A 155 -16.89 12.56 9.79
N ASP A 156 -17.54 12.31 10.95
CA ASP A 156 -17.17 12.95 12.20
C ASP A 156 -15.79 12.50 12.67
N VAL A 157 -15.52 11.20 12.65
CA VAL A 157 -14.19 10.64 12.98
C VAL A 157 -13.15 11.13 11.98
N LEU A 158 -13.43 11.13 10.68
CA LEU A 158 -12.53 11.64 9.64
C LEU A 158 -12.18 13.11 9.88
N ARG A 159 -13.16 13.94 10.22
CA ARG A 159 -12.96 15.36 10.56
C ARG A 159 -12.05 15.51 11.79
N ARG A 160 -12.28 14.74 12.87
CA ARG A 160 -11.44 14.74 14.08
C ARG A 160 -10.02 14.21 13.79
N MET A 161 -9.88 13.27 12.84
CA MET A 161 -8.60 12.80 12.33
C MET A 161 -7.87 13.82 11.45
N ASN A 162 -8.47 14.98 11.14
CA ASN A 162 -7.99 15.96 10.15
C ASN A 162 -7.85 15.36 8.74
N ARG A 163 -8.74 14.42 8.40
CA ARG A 163 -8.85 13.87 7.04
C ARG A 163 -9.73 14.83 6.23
N ARG A 164 -9.18 15.42 5.16
CA ARG A 164 -9.85 16.49 4.40
C ARG A 164 -10.69 15.92 3.25
N TYR A 165 -11.48 14.92 3.55
CA TYR A 165 -12.47 14.31 2.65
C TYR A 165 -13.57 13.65 3.48
N THR A 166 -14.70 13.37 2.84
CA THR A 166 -15.84 12.64 3.39
C THR A 166 -15.87 11.21 2.87
N VAL A 167 -16.69 10.36 3.49
CA VAL A 167 -16.97 9.00 3.01
C VAL A 167 -17.53 9.05 1.59
N GLU A 168 -18.42 10.00 1.29
CA GLU A 168 -18.97 10.20 -0.05
C GLU A 168 -17.87 10.46 -1.08
N LYS A 169 -16.94 11.39 -0.78
CA LYS A 169 -15.80 11.70 -1.67
C LYS A 169 -14.85 10.52 -1.85
N TYR A 170 -14.67 9.72 -0.81
CA TYR A 170 -13.92 8.47 -0.91
C TYR A 170 -14.61 7.48 -1.86
N MET A 171 -15.93 7.32 -1.73
CA MET A 171 -16.73 6.43 -2.57
C MET A 171 -16.75 6.85 -4.03
N GLU A 172 -16.61 8.14 -4.36
CA GLU A 172 -16.43 8.58 -5.76
C GLU A 172 -15.23 7.89 -6.42
N SER A 173 -14.07 7.83 -5.73
CA SER A 173 -12.87 7.15 -6.26
C SER A 173 -13.08 5.64 -6.38
N VAL A 174 -13.73 5.02 -5.40
CA VAL A 174 -14.08 3.60 -5.42
C VAL A 174 -15.00 3.29 -6.61
N ASN A 175 -16.07 4.05 -6.75
CA ASN A 175 -17.05 3.87 -7.83
C ASN A 175 -16.42 4.13 -9.20
N TYR A 176 -15.53 5.12 -9.31
CA TYR A 176 -14.80 5.40 -10.53
C TYR A 176 -13.99 4.21 -11.03
N LEU A 177 -13.31 3.50 -10.11
CA LEU A 177 -12.55 2.29 -10.42
C LEU A 177 -13.48 1.12 -10.76
N ARG A 178 -14.49 0.85 -9.92
CA ARG A 178 -15.40 -0.28 -10.08
C ARG A 178 -16.29 -0.21 -11.33
N GLN A 179 -16.61 0.99 -11.82
CA GLN A 179 -17.33 1.18 -13.08
C GLN A 179 -16.49 0.79 -14.30
N ARG A 180 -15.16 0.93 -14.22
CA ARG A 180 -14.22 0.57 -15.30
C ARG A 180 -13.73 -0.87 -15.20
N ASP A 181 -13.52 -1.32 -13.98
CA ASP A 181 -13.13 -2.68 -13.66
C ASP A 181 -13.82 -3.14 -12.36
N PRO A 182 -14.89 -3.92 -12.44
CA PRO A 182 -15.60 -4.43 -11.26
C PRO A 182 -14.72 -5.28 -10.33
N ASP A 183 -13.67 -5.89 -10.86
CA ASP A 183 -12.74 -6.75 -10.10
C ASP A 183 -11.49 -6.03 -9.62
N PHE A 184 -11.39 -4.71 -9.83
CA PHE A 184 -10.22 -3.92 -9.42
C PHE A 184 -9.90 -4.11 -7.93
N SER A 185 -8.64 -4.41 -7.61
CA SER A 185 -8.22 -4.69 -6.24
C SER A 185 -8.09 -3.42 -5.40
N LEU A 186 -8.79 -3.39 -4.28
CA LEU A 186 -8.76 -2.30 -3.31
C LEU A 186 -8.40 -2.81 -1.92
N THR A 187 -7.44 -2.12 -1.30
CA THR A 187 -7.10 -2.33 0.11
C THR A 187 -7.11 -1.01 0.87
N THR A 188 -7.27 -1.07 2.19
CA THR A 188 -7.35 0.12 3.03
C THR A 188 -6.75 -0.11 4.40
N ASP A 189 -6.48 1.00 5.12
CA ASP A 189 -6.23 1.00 6.56
C ASP A 189 -7.48 1.48 7.30
N LEU A 190 -7.72 0.89 8.46
CA LEU A 190 -8.78 1.29 9.40
C LEU A 190 -8.22 1.39 10.81
N ILE A 191 -8.59 2.47 11.51
CA ILE A 191 -8.29 2.69 12.91
C ILE A 191 -9.59 2.58 13.70
N VAL A 192 -9.67 1.59 14.58
CA VAL A 192 -10.80 1.36 15.48
C VAL A 192 -10.51 2.00 16.84
N GLY A 193 -11.54 2.56 17.48
CA GLY A 193 -11.43 3.17 18.80
C GLY A 193 -10.59 4.45 18.78
N PHE A 194 -10.72 5.25 17.73
CA PHE A 194 -10.24 6.64 17.76
C PHE A 194 -10.93 7.38 18.90
N PRO A 195 -10.27 8.34 19.59
CA PRO A 195 -10.87 8.99 20.78
C PRO A 195 -12.33 9.37 20.57
N ASP A 196 -13.20 8.94 21.47
CA ASP A 196 -14.66 9.13 21.45
C ASP A 196 -15.37 8.67 20.14
N GLU A 197 -14.84 7.64 19.48
CA GLU A 197 -15.57 6.97 18.40
C GLU A 197 -16.83 6.33 19.00
N SER A 198 -18.01 6.77 18.55
CA SER A 198 -19.30 6.21 19.00
C SER A 198 -19.58 4.86 18.33
N GLU A 199 -20.58 4.12 18.83
CA GLU A 199 -21.03 2.90 18.16
C GLU A 199 -21.64 3.19 16.78
N ALA A 200 -22.29 4.34 16.60
CA ALA A 200 -22.81 4.77 15.31
C ALA A 200 -21.69 5.05 14.31
N ASP A 201 -20.59 5.67 14.73
CA ASP A 201 -19.41 5.91 13.91
C ASP A 201 -18.78 4.58 13.45
N PHE A 202 -18.63 3.65 14.39
CA PHE A 202 -18.12 2.33 14.09
C PHE A 202 -19.04 1.55 13.14
N GLN A 203 -20.36 1.65 13.32
CA GLN A 203 -21.32 1.04 12.39
C GLN A 203 -21.16 1.61 10.97
N GLY A 204 -20.97 2.93 10.82
CA GLY A 204 -20.65 3.54 9.52
C GLY A 204 -19.39 2.94 8.87
N THR A 205 -18.38 2.58 9.69
CA THR A 205 -17.17 1.89 9.19
C THR A 205 -17.51 0.47 8.70
N LEU A 206 -18.33 -0.29 9.41
CA LEU A 206 -18.78 -1.61 8.95
C LEU A 206 -19.60 -1.53 7.66
N ASP A 207 -20.46 -0.51 7.53
CA ASP A 207 -21.29 -0.32 6.34
C ASP A 207 -20.45 0.08 5.12
N LEU A 208 -19.42 0.89 5.32
CA LEU A 208 -18.43 1.18 4.28
C LEU A 208 -17.71 -0.09 3.81
N ILE A 209 -17.26 -0.95 4.73
CA ILE A 209 -16.60 -2.21 4.40
C ILE A 209 -17.52 -3.10 3.55
N ARG A 210 -18.81 -3.19 3.91
CA ARG A 210 -19.82 -3.95 3.14
C ARG A 210 -20.03 -3.39 1.74
N SER A 211 -19.98 -2.06 1.60
CA SER A 211 -20.20 -1.39 0.32
C SER A 211 -19.01 -1.51 -0.62
N VAL A 212 -17.78 -1.39 -0.10
CA VAL A 212 -16.57 -1.40 -0.92
C VAL A 212 -16.10 -2.81 -1.26
N GLN A 213 -16.30 -3.79 -0.37
CA GLN A 213 -15.85 -5.19 -0.56
C GLN A 213 -14.32 -5.24 -0.79
N TYR A 214 -13.54 -4.78 0.20
CA TYR A 214 -12.09 -4.75 0.09
C TYR A 214 -11.48 -6.15 -0.03
N ASP A 215 -10.43 -6.27 -0.84
CA ASP A 215 -9.63 -7.50 -0.93
C ASP A 215 -8.88 -7.76 0.38
N ASN A 216 -8.36 -6.69 1.00
CA ASN A 216 -7.76 -6.77 2.33
C ASN A 216 -7.90 -5.44 3.08
N ILE A 217 -7.92 -5.52 4.40
CA ILE A 217 -7.95 -4.37 5.31
C ILE A 217 -6.83 -4.53 6.34
N TYR A 218 -6.01 -3.49 6.50
CA TYR A 218 -5.06 -3.40 7.59
C TYR A 218 -5.72 -2.65 8.74
N THR A 219 -5.88 -3.33 9.87
CA THR A 219 -6.67 -2.85 11.00
C THR A 219 -5.81 -2.55 12.21
N PHE A 220 -6.07 -1.43 12.85
CA PHE A 220 -5.35 -0.97 14.02
C PHE A 220 -6.32 -0.52 15.09
N ILE A 221 -6.07 -0.90 16.36
CA ILE A 221 -6.67 -0.19 17.49
C ILE A 221 -5.88 1.11 17.68
N TYR A 222 -6.58 2.23 17.85
CA TYR A 222 -5.93 3.51 18.09
C TYR A 222 -4.96 3.40 19.27
N SER A 223 -3.75 3.89 19.08
CA SER A 223 -2.71 3.96 20.10
C SER A 223 -2.19 5.37 20.21
N LYS A 224 -2.21 5.94 21.41
CA LYS A 224 -1.73 7.29 21.71
C LYS A 224 -0.24 7.41 21.36
N ARG A 225 0.12 8.40 20.53
CA ARG A 225 1.50 8.72 20.19
C ARG A 225 1.84 10.10 20.73
N ARG A 226 2.82 10.16 21.63
CA ARG A 226 3.28 11.42 22.22
C ARG A 226 3.61 12.45 21.14
N GLY A 227 3.17 13.70 21.31
CA GLY A 227 3.40 14.80 20.36
C GLY A 227 2.38 14.89 19.23
N THR A 228 1.34 14.03 19.21
CA THR A 228 0.23 14.12 18.26
C THR A 228 -0.98 14.77 18.90
N LYS A 229 -1.78 15.51 18.10
CA LYS A 229 -3.02 16.14 18.59
C LYS A 229 -4.02 15.14 19.14
N ALA A 230 -4.14 13.96 18.53
CA ALA A 230 -5.06 12.93 18.99
C ALA A 230 -4.67 12.34 20.36
N ALA A 231 -3.40 12.43 20.78
CA ALA A 231 -2.98 11.98 22.10
C ALA A 231 -3.50 12.87 23.23
N GLU A 232 -3.89 14.11 22.93
CA GLU A 232 -4.42 15.11 23.86
C GLU A 232 -5.97 15.10 23.91
N MET A 233 -6.62 14.35 23.01
CA MET A 233 -8.07 14.22 22.99
C MET A 233 -8.56 13.37 24.17
N GLU A 234 -9.69 13.76 24.73
CA GLU A 234 -10.44 12.92 25.67
C GLU A 234 -10.90 11.65 24.97
N ASP A 235 -10.93 10.56 25.69
CA ASP A 235 -11.30 9.26 25.16
C ASP A 235 -12.02 8.47 26.26
N HIS A 236 -13.31 8.33 26.10
CA HIS A 236 -14.19 7.62 27.04
C HIS A 236 -14.44 6.17 26.56
N THR A 237 -13.95 5.79 25.38
CA THR A 237 -14.10 4.43 24.85
C THR A 237 -13.16 3.47 25.59
N THR A 238 -13.71 2.46 26.21
CA THR A 238 -12.94 1.46 26.96
C THR A 238 -12.15 0.53 26.06
N ASP A 239 -11.07 -0.05 26.58
CA ASP A 239 -10.29 -1.05 25.85
C ASP A 239 -11.11 -2.29 25.49
N ALA A 240 -12.10 -2.65 26.30
CA ALA A 240 -13.02 -3.75 26.01
C ALA A 240 -13.90 -3.45 24.79
N GLU A 241 -14.43 -2.23 24.69
CA GLU A 241 -15.21 -1.78 23.51
C GLU A 241 -14.35 -1.76 22.26
N LYS A 242 -13.13 -1.22 22.34
CA LYS A 242 -12.18 -1.21 21.20
C LYS A 242 -11.87 -2.61 20.71
N LYS A 243 -11.64 -3.56 21.61
CA LYS A 243 -11.41 -4.97 21.27
C LYS A 243 -12.65 -5.60 20.63
N ASN A 244 -13.83 -5.39 21.20
CA ASN A 244 -15.08 -5.91 20.62
C ASN A 244 -15.31 -5.38 19.19
N ARG A 245 -15.12 -4.07 18.97
CA ARG A 245 -15.21 -3.48 17.62
C ARG A 245 -14.20 -4.11 16.67
N MET A 246 -12.95 -4.31 17.08
CA MET A 246 -11.92 -4.95 16.26
C MET A 246 -12.32 -6.38 15.90
N GLU A 247 -12.83 -7.18 16.84
CA GLU A 247 -13.28 -8.55 16.58
C GLU A 247 -14.42 -8.60 15.57
N ARG A 248 -15.40 -7.70 15.70
CA ARG A 248 -16.53 -7.57 14.76
C ARG A 248 -16.07 -7.19 13.36
N LEU A 249 -15.13 -6.24 13.25
CA LEU A 249 -14.54 -5.81 11.99
C LEU A 249 -13.77 -6.95 11.31
N LEU A 250 -12.93 -7.66 12.05
CA LEU A 250 -12.15 -8.79 11.53
C LEU A 250 -13.05 -9.96 11.09
N ALA A 251 -14.15 -10.21 11.80
CA ALA A 251 -15.13 -11.21 11.41
C ALA A 251 -15.78 -10.84 10.07
N LEU A 252 -16.27 -9.60 9.94
CA LEU A 252 -16.87 -9.11 8.69
C LEU A 252 -15.89 -9.19 7.51
N GLN A 253 -14.64 -8.72 7.69
CA GLN A 253 -13.64 -8.76 6.62
C GLN A 253 -13.30 -10.18 6.20
N ARG A 254 -13.24 -11.12 7.13
CA ARG A 254 -12.99 -12.54 6.83
C ARG A 254 -14.07 -13.12 5.93
N ASP A 255 -15.34 -12.81 6.25
CA ASP A 255 -16.47 -13.30 5.47
C ASP A 255 -16.45 -12.70 4.05
N ILE A 256 -16.20 -11.40 3.95
CA ILE A 256 -16.08 -10.70 2.65
C ILE A 256 -14.91 -11.27 1.84
N ALA A 257 -13.72 -11.39 2.42
CA ALA A 257 -12.54 -11.89 1.71
C ALA A 257 -12.74 -13.33 1.22
N SER A 258 -13.37 -14.18 2.05
CA SER A 258 -13.68 -15.56 1.67
C SER A 258 -14.59 -15.63 0.44
N GLU A 259 -15.64 -14.80 0.40
CA GLU A 259 -16.57 -14.77 -0.73
C GLU A 259 -15.92 -14.11 -1.96
N HIS A 260 -15.26 -12.98 -1.75
CA HIS A 260 -14.66 -12.21 -2.83
C HIS A 260 -13.56 -12.98 -3.57
N ASN A 261 -12.77 -13.77 -2.87
CA ASN A 261 -11.72 -14.58 -3.50
C ASN A 261 -12.25 -15.69 -4.41
N LYS A 262 -13.50 -16.11 -4.26
CA LYS A 262 -14.11 -17.12 -5.14
C LYS A 262 -14.18 -16.69 -6.60
N ARG A 263 -14.19 -15.37 -6.89
CA ARG A 263 -14.18 -14.82 -8.25
C ARG A 263 -12.95 -15.24 -9.07
N PHE A 264 -11.88 -15.66 -8.42
CA PHE A 264 -10.65 -16.10 -9.09
C PHE A 264 -10.69 -17.57 -9.51
N ILE A 265 -11.59 -18.39 -8.97
CA ILE A 265 -11.67 -19.81 -9.31
C ILE A 265 -11.90 -20.00 -10.82
N GLY A 266 -11.06 -20.81 -11.45
CA GLY A 266 -11.05 -21.05 -12.89
C GLY A 266 -10.30 -20.03 -13.73
N ARG A 267 -9.90 -18.87 -13.16
CA ARG A 267 -9.08 -17.87 -13.85
C ARG A 267 -7.60 -18.24 -13.81
N THR A 268 -6.87 -17.82 -14.82
CA THR A 268 -5.40 -17.89 -14.84
C THR A 268 -4.83 -16.55 -14.43
N LEU A 269 -4.03 -16.53 -13.37
CA LEU A 269 -3.34 -15.33 -12.87
C LEU A 269 -1.85 -15.41 -13.22
N ARG A 270 -1.29 -14.28 -13.66
CA ARG A 270 0.15 -14.13 -13.88
C ARG A 270 0.81 -13.69 -12.57
N VAL A 271 1.59 -14.58 -11.97
CA VAL A 271 2.12 -14.49 -10.62
C VAL A 271 3.63 -14.30 -10.63
N LEU A 272 4.16 -13.27 -9.97
CA LEU A 272 5.57 -13.21 -9.61
C LEU A 272 5.78 -14.11 -8.40
N VAL A 273 6.64 -15.12 -8.55
CA VAL A 273 6.91 -16.11 -7.49
C VAL A 273 7.83 -15.50 -6.45
N ASP A 274 7.34 -15.33 -5.24
CA ASP A 274 8.05 -14.67 -4.13
C ASP A 274 9.02 -15.58 -3.40
N GLY A 275 8.67 -16.86 -3.27
CA GLY A 275 9.43 -17.83 -2.49
C GLY A 275 8.65 -19.09 -2.18
N GLU A 276 9.19 -19.87 -1.24
CA GLU A 276 8.52 -21.05 -0.74
C GLU A 276 7.40 -20.69 0.24
N SER A 277 6.27 -21.37 0.14
CA SER A 277 5.20 -21.29 1.11
C SER A 277 5.59 -22.00 2.42
N LYS A 278 4.95 -21.60 3.53
CA LYS A 278 5.05 -22.37 4.80
C LYS A 278 4.59 -23.83 4.66
N ARG A 279 3.85 -24.14 3.61
CA ARG A 279 3.41 -25.50 3.28
C ARG A 279 4.45 -26.17 2.40
N LYS A 280 5.01 -27.28 2.88
CA LYS A 280 6.07 -28.04 2.17
C LYS A 280 5.66 -28.35 0.72
N GLY A 281 6.56 -28.08 -0.23
CA GLY A 281 6.38 -28.36 -1.65
C GLY A 281 5.48 -27.37 -2.39
N ARG A 282 5.17 -26.23 -1.78
CA ARG A 282 4.42 -25.17 -2.43
C ARG A 282 5.23 -23.88 -2.51
N LEU A 283 5.00 -23.14 -3.56
CA LEU A 283 5.46 -21.78 -3.78
C LEU A 283 4.35 -20.77 -3.47
N VAL A 284 4.74 -19.56 -3.17
CA VAL A 284 3.85 -18.42 -2.98
C VAL A 284 4.33 -17.27 -3.82
N GLY A 285 3.40 -16.54 -4.38
CA GLY A 285 3.68 -15.31 -5.13
C GLY A 285 2.47 -14.37 -5.13
N LYS A 286 2.57 -13.32 -5.91
CA LYS A 286 1.50 -12.34 -6.06
C LYS A 286 1.29 -12.00 -7.52
N ASP A 287 0.03 -11.82 -7.89
CA ASP A 287 -0.33 -11.28 -9.20
C ASP A 287 -0.21 -9.73 -9.25
N SER A 288 -0.60 -9.11 -10.35
CA SER A 288 -0.61 -7.66 -10.50
C SER A 288 -1.56 -6.97 -9.52
N ALA A 289 -2.66 -7.62 -9.14
CA ALA A 289 -3.67 -7.13 -8.22
C ALA A 289 -3.32 -7.35 -6.71
N PHE A 290 -2.09 -7.78 -6.42
CA PHE A 290 -1.61 -8.07 -5.06
C PHE A 290 -2.26 -9.29 -4.39
N ILE A 291 -2.94 -10.14 -5.18
CA ILE A 291 -3.56 -11.37 -4.68
C ILE A 291 -2.47 -12.39 -4.40
N ILE A 292 -2.51 -12.97 -3.21
CA ILE A 292 -1.58 -14.02 -2.81
C ILE A 292 -2.02 -15.34 -3.43
N VAL A 293 -1.11 -15.97 -4.18
CA VAL A 293 -1.35 -17.24 -4.87
C VAL A 293 -0.36 -18.30 -4.36
N GLU A 294 -0.88 -19.42 -3.89
CA GLU A 294 -0.07 -20.60 -3.54
C GLU A 294 -0.29 -21.71 -4.56
N PHE A 295 0.79 -22.33 -5.02
CA PHE A 295 0.74 -23.44 -5.98
C PHE A 295 1.91 -24.40 -5.80
N SER A 296 1.82 -25.61 -6.34
CA SER A 296 2.93 -26.57 -6.35
C SER A 296 3.89 -26.22 -7.47
N GLY A 297 5.20 -26.23 -7.19
CA GLY A 297 6.22 -25.87 -8.18
C GLY A 297 7.63 -26.10 -7.67
N ASP A 298 8.59 -26.09 -8.59
CA ASP A 298 10.01 -26.21 -8.28
C ASP A 298 10.56 -24.85 -7.78
N PRO A 299 11.45 -24.84 -6.74
CA PRO A 299 12.05 -23.60 -6.23
C PRO A 299 12.83 -22.77 -7.27
N SER A 300 13.25 -23.34 -8.39
CA SER A 300 13.90 -22.62 -9.50
C SER A 300 12.99 -21.55 -10.14
N LEU A 301 11.67 -21.62 -9.92
CA LEU A 301 10.70 -20.64 -10.41
C LEU A 301 10.69 -19.35 -9.58
N ILE A 302 11.35 -19.32 -8.42
CA ILE A 302 11.40 -18.13 -7.56
C ILE A 302 12.06 -16.96 -8.32
N GLY A 303 11.40 -15.80 -8.31
CA GLY A 303 11.84 -14.61 -9.04
C GLY A 303 11.39 -14.53 -10.50
N THR A 304 10.60 -15.51 -10.97
CA THR A 304 10.02 -15.50 -12.32
C THR A 304 8.52 -15.23 -12.28
N PHE A 305 7.95 -14.83 -13.43
CA PHE A 305 6.51 -14.75 -13.61
C PHE A 305 5.98 -16.10 -14.11
N GLN A 306 4.94 -16.61 -13.48
CA GLN A 306 4.30 -17.88 -13.81
C GLN A 306 2.80 -17.67 -14.02
N ASN A 307 2.22 -18.44 -14.95
CA ASN A 307 0.78 -18.50 -15.14
C ASN A 307 0.20 -19.62 -14.25
N VAL A 308 -0.72 -19.24 -13.35
CA VAL A 308 -1.31 -20.16 -12.38
C VAL A 308 -2.82 -20.14 -12.53
N ARG A 309 -3.42 -21.29 -12.84
CA ARG A 309 -4.87 -21.50 -12.88
C ARG A 309 -5.39 -21.73 -11.47
N ILE A 310 -6.32 -20.88 -11.03
CA ILE A 310 -6.83 -20.95 -9.67
C ILE A 310 -7.88 -22.04 -9.54
N THR A 311 -7.71 -22.91 -8.54
CA THR A 311 -8.60 -24.06 -8.28
C THR A 311 -9.36 -23.95 -6.97
N GLU A 312 -8.83 -23.17 -5.98
CA GLU A 312 -9.44 -23.03 -4.67
C GLU A 312 -9.29 -21.60 -4.15
N ALA A 313 -10.30 -21.06 -3.50
CA ALA A 313 -10.25 -19.77 -2.81
C ALA A 313 -10.21 -19.96 -1.29
N ARG A 314 -9.38 -19.16 -0.61
CA ARG A 314 -9.28 -19.07 0.85
C ARG A 314 -9.36 -17.61 1.30
N ASN A 315 -9.46 -17.38 2.60
CA ASN A 315 -9.65 -16.03 3.15
C ASN A 315 -8.50 -15.06 2.79
N TRP A 316 -7.24 -15.56 2.77
CA TRP A 316 -6.05 -14.70 2.60
C TRP A 316 -5.22 -15.03 1.35
N ALA A 317 -5.59 -16.08 0.64
CA ALA A 317 -4.87 -16.54 -0.54
C ALA A 317 -5.79 -17.35 -1.43
N VAL A 318 -5.40 -17.51 -2.68
CA VAL A 318 -6.00 -18.48 -3.59
C VAL A 318 -4.99 -19.58 -3.89
N LEU A 319 -5.48 -20.79 -4.18
CA LEU A 319 -4.65 -21.93 -4.55
C LEU A 319 -4.82 -22.22 -6.02
N GLY A 320 -3.74 -22.67 -6.66
CA GLY A 320 -3.79 -22.99 -8.08
C GLY A 320 -2.77 -24.04 -8.49
N GLU A 321 -2.72 -24.22 -9.79
CA GLU A 321 -1.83 -25.13 -10.49
C GLU A 321 -1.13 -24.39 -11.62
N LEU A 322 0.14 -24.71 -11.86
CA LEU A 322 0.87 -24.15 -13.00
C LEU A 322 0.15 -24.52 -14.30
N VAL A 323 0.03 -23.54 -15.17
CA VAL A 323 -0.38 -23.77 -16.56
C VAL A 323 0.90 -24.05 -17.34
N GLU A 324 1.04 -25.25 -17.85
CA GLU A 324 2.12 -25.57 -18.78
C GLU A 324 1.92 -24.69 -20.03
N GLU A 325 2.96 -23.95 -20.42
CA GLU A 325 2.95 -23.31 -21.73
C GLU A 325 2.92 -24.43 -22.78
N GLU A 326 1.80 -24.54 -23.51
CA GLU A 326 1.82 -25.34 -24.73
C GLU A 326 2.97 -24.79 -25.59
N GLN A 327 3.99 -25.62 -25.78
CA GLN A 327 5.09 -25.30 -26.67
C GLN A 327 4.48 -25.11 -28.08
N ALA A 328 4.36 -23.83 -28.47
CA ALA A 328 3.91 -23.44 -29.82
C ALA A 328 5.05 -23.61 -30.85
#